data_9079890459ec9fa6a341635d6099f682
#
_entry.id   9079890459ec9fa6a341635d6099f682
#
_cell.length_a   1.000
_cell.length_b   1.000
_cell.length_c   1.000
_cell.angle_alpha   90.00
_cell.angle_beta   90.00
_cell.angle_gamma   90.00
#
_symmetry.space_group_name_H-M   'P 1'
#
loop_
_entity.id
_entity.type
_entity.pdbx_description
1 polymer ?
#
loop_
_entity_poly.entity_id
_entity_poly.type
_entity_poly.pdbx_seq_one_letter_code
_entity_poly.pdbx_strand_id
1 'polypeptide(L)'
;SAASDVYKRQPMVLDFESMLRKLQADGPKVIAVGAAEDRDVLLSVEEARQLGIARAILTGNKEKIKAIARENGIDPANYTIVDELDAAQACLTAVNLVRRGEAALPMKGFVDTSVMLKAVLNKELGLRGTGLISHVGILKVSGFDRLFFVSDSAMTIAPDLKAKADIIRNAVKVARAFGLDQPKVA
;
A
#
# COMPACT_ATOMS: atom_id res chain seq x y z
N SER A 1 4.28 26.70 -12.77
CA SER A 1 2.82 26.62 -12.66
C SER A 1 2.45 26.32 -11.19
N ALA A 2 1.31 26.81 -10.70
CA ALA A 2 0.90 26.68 -9.30
C ALA A 2 0.96 25.23 -8.75
N ALA A 3 0.74 24.23 -9.58
CA ALA A 3 0.86 22.81 -9.20
C ALA A 3 2.31 22.40 -8.88
N SER A 4 3.33 22.99 -9.52
CA SER A 4 4.73 22.67 -9.24
C SER A 4 5.23 23.34 -7.96
N ASP A 5 4.61 24.42 -7.53
CA ASP A 5 5.00 25.17 -6.32
C ASP A 5 4.39 24.58 -5.04
N VAL A 6 3.27 23.87 -5.15
CA VAL A 6 2.67 23.14 -4.02
C VAL A 6 3.55 21.94 -3.62
N TYR A 7 4.18 21.25 -4.58
CA TYR A 7 5.13 20.17 -4.31
C TYR A 7 6.42 20.66 -3.63
N LYS A 8 6.85 21.89 -3.87
CA LYS A 8 8.09 22.45 -3.33
C LYS A 8 8.03 22.83 -1.85
N ARG A 9 6.85 22.77 -1.20
CA ARG A 9 6.64 23.20 0.20
C ARG A 9 6.28 22.06 1.15
N GLN A 10 6.31 20.80 0.70
CA GLN A 10 6.05 19.70 1.62
C GLN A 10 7.28 19.46 2.51
N PRO A 11 7.11 19.40 3.84
CA PRO A 11 8.23 19.08 4.73
C PRO A 11 8.74 17.68 4.40
N MET A 12 10.07 17.52 4.34
CA MET A 12 10.73 16.25 4.09
C MET A 12 10.39 15.26 5.20
N VAL A 13 9.95 14.06 4.83
CA VAL A 13 9.69 12.97 5.76
C VAL A 13 11.02 12.28 6.08
N LEU A 14 11.53 12.48 7.29
CA LEU A 14 12.84 11.99 7.73
C LEU A 14 12.77 10.65 8.47
N ASP A 15 11.59 10.32 9.02
CA ASP A 15 11.33 9.13 9.81
C ASP A 15 9.86 8.71 9.72
N PHE A 16 9.53 7.56 10.32
CA PHE A 16 8.15 7.06 10.33
C PHE A 16 7.19 7.91 11.18
N GLU A 17 7.69 8.60 12.20
CA GLU A 17 6.87 9.52 12.99
C GLU A 17 6.41 10.74 12.18
N SER A 18 7.33 11.37 11.43
CA SER A 18 6.99 12.49 10.55
C SER A 18 6.07 12.07 9.40
N MET A 19 6.23 10.83 8.90
CA MET A 19 5.31 10.23 7.95
C MET A 19 3.90 10.08 8.55
N LEU A 20 3.79 9.55 9.76
CA LEU A 20 2.51 9.38 10.44
C LEU A 20 1.80 10.71 10.64
N ARG A 21 2.51 11.73 11.15
CA ARG A 21 1.97 13.09 11.32
C ARG A 21 1.45 13.66 9.98
N LYS A 22 2.20 13.45 8.90
CA LYS A 22 1.78 13.90 7.56
C LYS A 22 0.50 13.17 7.11
N LEU A 23 0.44 11.85 7.26
CA LEU A 23 -0.74 11.07 6.89
C LEU A 23 -1.98 11.48 7.69
N GLN A 24 -1.82 11.76 8.98
CA GLN A 24 -2.90 12.28 9.82
C GLN A 24 -3.39 13.66 9.37
N ALA A 25 -2.48 14.55 8.97
CA ALA A 25 -2.83 15.87 8.43
C ALA A 25 -3.54 15.79 7.07
N ASP A 26 -3.14 14.85 6.22
CA ASP A 26 -3.76 14.64 4.90
C ASP A 26 -5.15 13.96 5.00
N GLY A 27 -5.48 13.40 6.16
CA GLY A 27 -6.70 12.66 6.45
C GLY A 27 -6.72 11.23 5.89
N PRO A 28 -7.65 10.39 6.39
CA PRO A 28 -7.64 8.95 6.12
C PRO A 28 -7.92 8.65 4.64
N LYS A 29 -7.11 7.76 4.08
CA LYS A 29 -7.34 7.18 2.75
C LYS A 29 -8.08 5.84 2.87
N VAL A 30 -8.91 5.52 1.89
CA VAL A 30 -9.57 4.21 1.84
C VAL A 30 -8.58 3.19 1.27
N ILE A 31 -8.36 2.09 1.97
CA ILE A 31 -7.58 0.93 1.49
C ILE A 31 -8.53 -0.24 1.20
N ALA A 32 -8.24 -1.04 0.19
CA ALA A 32 -8.96 -2.27 -0.10
C ALA A 32 -8.11 -3.48 0.28
N VAL A 33 -8.57 -4.28 1.25
CA VAL A 33 -7.81 -5.40 1.81
C VAL A 33 -8.32 -6.70 1.21
N GLY A 34 -7.47 -7.39 0.45
CA GLY A 34 -7.79 -8.69 -0.17
C GLY A 34 -7.46 -9.86 0.74
N ALA A 35 -8.39 -10.81 0.93
CA ALA A 35 -8.27 -11.94 1.86
C ALA A 35 -7.99 -11.47 3.30
N ALA A 36 -8.95 -10.73 3.85
CA ALA A 36 -8.81 -10.00 5.13
C ALA A 36 -9.10 -10.86 6.37
N GLU A 37 -9.45 -12.12 6.22
CA GLU A 37 -9.81 -13.06 7.31
C GLU A 37 -8.59 -13.54 8.11
N ASP A 38 -7.89 -12.61 8.72
CA ASP A 38 -6.72 -12.87 9.57
C ASP A 38 -6.66 -11.87 10.72
N ARG A 39 -6.21 -12.34 11.89
CA ARG A 39 -6.14 -11.57 13.13
C ARG A 39 -5.20 -10.37 13.01
N ASP A 40 -3.99 -10.59 12.54
CA ASP A 40 -2.96 -9.56 12.52
C ASP A 40 -3.26 -8.51 11.44
N VAL A 41 -3.87 -8.93 10.34
CA VAL A 41 -4.40 -8.03 9.30
C VAL A 41 -5.47 -7.12 9.89
N LEU A 42 -6.47 -7.67 10.60
CA LEU A 42 -7.56 -6.88 11.18
C LEU A 42 -7.08 -5.94 12.30
N LEU A 43 -6.15 -6.38 13.15
CA LEU A 43 -5.54 -5.53 14.17
C LEU A 43 -4.77 -4.35 13.54
N SER A 44 -3.98 -4.61 12.50
CA SER A 44 -3.22 -3.56 11.79
C SER A 44 -4.14 -2.53 11.13
N VAL A 45 -5.24 -3.00 10.52
CA VAL A 45 -6.24 -2.13 9.89
C VAL A 45 -6.98 -1.29 10.93
N GLU A 46 -7.33 -1.88 12.07
CA GLU A 46 -7.99 -1.17 13.18
C GLU A 46 -7.07 -0.11 13.78
N GLU A 47 -5.79 -0.43 13.99
CA GLU A 47 -4.81 0.54 14.45
C GLU A 47 -4.67 1.72 13.48
N ALA A 48 -4.58 1.45 12.17
CA ALA A 48 -4.54 2.50 11.15
C ALA A 48 -5.80 3.38 11.14
N ARG A 49 -6.97 2.79 11.42
CA ARG A 49 -8.24 3.51 11.57
C ARG A 49 -8.24 4.39 12.80
N GLN A 50 -7.81 3.88 13.95
CA GLN A 50 -7.73 4.62 15.22
C GLN A 50 -6.72 5.76 15.14
N LEU A 51 -5.59 5.57 14.45
CA LEU A 51 -4.61 6.62 14.18
C LEU A 51 -5.11 7.68 13.17
N GLY A 52 -6.28 7.47 12.54
CA GLY A 52 -6.86 8.42 11.59
C GLY A 52 -6.15 8.47 10.24
N ILE A 53 -5.37 7.45 9.88
CA ILE A 53 -4.61 7.41 8.61
C ILE A 53 -5.26 6.58 7.51
N ALA A 54 -6.12 5.62 7.88
CA ALA A 54 -6.82 4.79 6.89
C ALA A 54 -8.25 4.47 7.31
N ARG A 55 -9.10 4.21 6.30
CA ARG A 55 -10.34 3.44 6.39
C ARG A 55 -10.17 2.22 5.52
N ALA A 56 -10.92 1.15 5.75
CA ALA A 56 -10.76 -0.06 4.95
C ALA A 56 -12.08 -0.59 4.39
N ILE A 57 -12.00 -1.12 3.17
CA ILE A 57 -12.96 -2.07 2.61
C ILE A 57 -12.28 -3.44 2.69
N LEU A 58 -12.89 -4.37 3.40
CA LEU A 58 -12.38 -5.72 3.61
C LEU A 58 -13.03 -6.66 2.59
N THR A 59 -12.24 -7.43 1.86
CA THR A 59 -12.74 -8.48 0.97
C THR A 59 -12.24 -9.84 1.43
N GLY A 60 -13.13 -10.81 1.50
CA GLY A 60 -12.84 -12.15 2.01
C GLY A 60 -14.09 -12.81 2.58
N ASN A 61 -13.95 -13.92 3.30
CA ASN A 61 -15.05 -14.60 3.96
C ASN A 61 -15.65 -13.70 5.06
N LYS A 62 -16.81 -13.13 4.77
CA LYS A 62 -17.47 -12.13 5.63
C LYS A 62 -17.74 -12.64 7.05
N GLU A 63 -18.18 -13.88 7.20
CA GLU A 63 -18.50 -14.40 8.53
C GLU A 63 -17.22 -14.67 9.34
N LYS A 64 -16.14 -15.17 8.70
CA LYS A 64 -14.84 -15.29 9.35
C LYS A 64 -14.27 -13.94 9.75
N ILE A 65 -14.30 -12.94 8.86
CA ILE A 65 -13.85 -11.57 9.17
C ILE A 65 -14.57 -11.03 10.38
N LYS A 66 -15.91 -11.14 10.43
CA LYS A 66 -16.71 -10.67 11.58
C LYS A 66 -16.41 -11.44 12.88
N ALA A 67 -16.21 -12.75 12.80
CA ALA A 67 -15.87 -13.57 13.96
C ALA A 67 -14.52 -13.13 14.55
N ILE A 68 -13.46 -13.09 13.72
CA ILE A 68 -12.11 -12.68 14.13
C ILE A 68 -12.11 -11.24 14.67
N ALA A 69 -12.84 -10.32 14.04
CA ALA A 69 -12.96 -8.95 14.51
C ALA A 69 -13.53 -8.89 15.94
N ARG A 70 -14.68 -9.55 16.19
CA ARG A 70 -15.32 -9.58 17.51
C ARG A 70 -14.44 -10.22 18.59
N GLU A 71 -13.77 -11.32 18.27
CA GLU A 71 -12.84 -12.02 19.17
C GLU A 71 -11.67 -11.12 19.61
N ASN A 72 -11.31 -10.12 18.79
CA ASN A 72 -10.23 -9.18 19.06
C ASN A 72 -10.71 -7.78 19.47
N GLY A 73 -11.99 -7.63 19.84
CA GLY A 73 -12.55 -6.36 20.32
C GLY A 73 -12.73 -5.30 19.22
N ILE A 74 -12.72 -5.71 17.96
CA ILE A 74 -12.94 -4.84 16.80
C ILE A 74 -14.42 -4.88 16.42
N ASP A 75 -15.07 -3.72 16.32
CA ASP A 75 -16.44 -3.65 15.83
C ASP A 75 -16.48 -3.80 14.30
N PRO A 76 -17.07 -4.89 13.76
CA PRO A 76 -17.17 -5.09 12.32
C PRO A 76 -18.00 -4.01 11.59
N ALA A 77 -18.86 -3.27 12.31
CA ALA A 77 -19.66 -2.20 11.73
C ALA A 77 -18.82 -1.00 11.25
N ASN A 78 -17.57 -0.88 11.73
CA ASN A 78 -16.64 0.13 11.27
C ASN A 78 -16.13 -0.09 9.83
N TYR A 79 -16.45 -1.24 9.23
CA TYR A 79 -15.91 -1.66 7.93
C TYR A 79 -17.00 -2.02 6.92
N THR A 80 -16.76 -1.66 5.68
CA THR A 80 -17.48 -2.27 4.56
C THR A 80 -16.83 -3.62 4.27
N ILE A 81 -17.63 -4.70 4.32
CA ILE A 81 -17.14 -6.06 4.06
C ILE A 81 -17.81 -6.60 2.80
N VAL A 82 -16.99 -6.93 1.79
CA VAL A 82 -17.41 -7.60 0.57
C VAL A 82 -17.15 -9.09 0.73
N ASP A 83 -18.21 -9.90 0.63
CA ASP A 83 -18.14 -11.34 0.83
C ASP A 83 -17.55 -12.04 -0.40
N GLU A 84 -16.38 -12.65 -0.23
CA GLU A 84 -15.67 -13.41 -1.25
C GLU A 84 -15.00 -14.61 -0.60
N LEU A 85 -15.49 -15.82 -0.90
CA LEU A 85 -14.98 -17.03 -0.26
C LEU A 85 -13.65 -17.52 -0.84
N ASP A 86 -13.36 -17.17 -2.09
CA ASP A 86 -12.11 -17.49 -2.76
C ASP A 86 -11.08 -16.37 -2.57
N ALA A 87 -9.92 -16.69 -2.01
CA ALA A 87 -8.89 -15.70 -1.69
C ALA A 87 -8.33 -14.97 -2.93
N ALA A 88 -8.25 -15.64 -4.09
CA ALA A 88 -7.79 -15.01 -5.32
C ALA A 88 -8.84 -14.03 -5.85
N GLN A 89 -10.13 -14.39 -5.74
CA GLN A 89 -11.23 -13.51 -6.10
C GLN A 89 -11.33 -12.33 -5.12
N ALA A 90 -11.12 -12.54 -3.82
CA ALA A 90 -11.05 -11.47 -2.84
C ALA A 90 -9.94 -10.46 -3.16
N CYS A 91 -8.74 -10.94 -3.54
CA CYS A 91 -7.66 -10.08 -4.01
C CYS A 91 -8.04 -9.31 -5.28
N LEU A 92 -8.68 -9.96 -6.25
CA LEU A 92 -9.11 -9.32 -7.49
C LEU A 92 -10.18 -8.25 -7.24
N THR A 93 -11.13 -8.52 -6.36
CA THR A 93 -12.16 -7.57 -5.92
C THR A 93 -11.51 -6.36 -5.24
N ALA A 94 -10.55 -6.55 -4.33
CA ALA A 94 -9.82 -5.45 -3.69
C ALA A 94 -9.07 -4.57 -4.71
N VAL A 95 -8.39 -5.18 -5.68
CA VAL A 95 -7.70 -4.48 -6.77
C VAL A 95 -8.68 -3.71 -7.66
N ASN A 96 -9.84 -4.29 -7.99
CA ASN A 96 -10.85 -3.65 -8.80
C ASN A 96 -11.52 -2.44 -8.10
N LEU A 97 -11.67 -2.48 -6.77
CA LEU A 97 -12.11 -1.32 -5.98
C LEU A 97 -11.15 -0.13 -6.15
N VAL A 98 -9.85 -0.39 -6.17
CA VAL A 98 -8.85 0.66 -6.44
C VAL A 98 -8.95 1.16 -7.89
N ARG A 99 -9.10 0.27 -8.86
CA ARG A 99 -9.26 0.63 -10.27
C ARG A 99 -10.47 1.54 -10.50
N ARG A 100 -11.57 1.32 -9.76
CA ARG A 100 -12.79 2.13 -9.84
C ARG A 100 -12.72 3.43 -9.04
N GLY A 101 -11.62 3.66 -8.30
CA GLY A 101 -11.44 4.85 -7.47
C GLY A 101 -12.20 4.81 -6.14
N GLU A 102 -12.74 3.66 -5.74
CA GLU A 102 -13.42 3.44 -4.45
C GLU A 102 -12.43 3.25 -3.30
N ALA A 103 -11.19 2.87 -3.62
CA ALA A 103 -10.07 2.81 -2.69
C ALA A 103 -8.82 3.44 -3.32
N ALA A 104 -7.91 3.93 -2.49
CA ALA A 104 -6.67 4.59 -2.93
C ALA A 104 -5.56 3.59 -3.26
N LEU A 105 -5.53 2.46 -2.55
CA LEU A 105 -4.52 1.41 -2.73
C LEU A 105 -5.05 0.04 -2.29
N PRO A 106 -4.54 -1.06 -2.89
CA PRO A 106 -4.84 -2.39 -2.42
C PRO A 106 -3.83 -2.81 -1.34
N MET A 107 -4.31 -3.52 -0.33
CA MET A 107 -3.49 -4.14 0.71
C MET A 107 -3.65 -5.66 0.64
N LYS A 108 -2.54 -6.39 0.74
CA LYS A 108 -2.54 -7.84 0.86
C LYS A 108 -2.93 -8.23 2.30
N GLY A 109 -3.93 -9.10 2.44
CA GLY A 109 -4.23 -9.79 3.69
C GLY A 109 -3.41 -11.08 3.87
N PHE A 110 -4.01 -12.11 4.45
CA PHE A 110 -3.33 -13.39 4.69
C PHE A 110 -3.43 -14.31 3.47
N VAL A 111 -2.60 -14.03 2.47
CA VAL A 111 -2.53 -14.77 1.20
C VAL A 111 -1.11 -14.65 0.64
N ASP A 112 -0.72 -15.60 -0.21
CA ASP A 112 0.58 -15.54 -0.87
C ASP A 112 0.71 -14.27 -1.74
N THR A 113 1.89 -13.67 -1.71
CA THR A 113 2.18 -12.45 -2.50
C THR A 113 1.94 -12.67 -3.99
N SER A 114 2.20 -13.87 -4.50
CA SER A 114 1.96 -14.23 -5.90
C SER A 114 0.49 -14.14 -6.30
N VAL A 115 -0.45 -14.43 -5.39
CA VAL A 115 -1.90 -14.33 -5.62
C VAL A 115 -2.30 -12.86 -5.76
N MET A 116 -1.85 -12.02 -4.84
CA MET A 116 -2.11 -10.57 -4.89
C MET A 116 -1.48 -9.94 -6.15
N LEU A 117 -0.26 -10.32 -6.52
CA LEU A 117 0.38 -9.82 -7.73
C LEU A 117 -0.34 -10.25 -9.00
N LYS A 118 -0.88 -11.48 -9.06
CA LYS A 118 -1.72 -11.91 -10.18
C LYS A 118 -2.97 -11.04 -10.33
N ALA A 119 -3.59 -10.66 -9.21
CA ALA A 119 -4.74 -9.75 -9.22
C ALA A 119 -4.33 -8.34 -9.71
N VAL A 120 -3.24 -7.78 -9.20
CA VAL A 120 -2.72 -6.47 -9.64
C VAL A 120 -2.37 -6.45 -11.13
N LEU A 121 -1.81 -7.56 -11.64
CA LEU A 121 -1.39 -7.72 -13.04
C LEU A 121 -2.51 -8.21 -13.96
N ASN A 122 -3.72 -8.43 -13.45
CA ASN A 122 -4.85 -8.85 -14.28
C ASN A 122 -5.07 -7.87 -15.44
N LYS A 123 -5.30 -8.40 -16.65
CA LYS A 123 -5.39 -7.57 -17.86
C LYS A 123 -6.64 -6.70 -17.90
N GLU A 124 -7.74 -7.17 -17.33
CA GLU A 124 -9.05 -6.52 -17.41
C GLU A 124 -9.38 -5.69 -16.16
N LEU A 125 -9.14 -6.27 -14.97
CA LEU A 125 -9.55 -5.71 -13.69
C LEU A 125 -8.39 -5.21 -12.83
N GLY A 126 -7.14 -5.41 -13.29
CA GLY A 126 -5.94 -5.04 -12.54
C GLY A 126 -5.54 -3.58 -12.64
N LEU A 127 -4.41 -3.27 -12.02
CA LEU A 127 -3.80 -1.93 -11.99
C LEU A 127 -2.58 -1.84 -12.93
N ARG A 128 -2.54 -2.71 -13.95
CA ARG A 128 -1.40 -2.80 -14.86
C ARG A 128 -1.20 -1.48 -15.63
N GLY A 129 -0.05 -0.84 -15.41
CA GLY A 129 0.42 0.30 -16.20
C GLY A 129 1.25 -0.15 -17.41
N THR A 130 1.86 0.81 -18.10
CA THR A 130 2.75 0.59 -19.26
C THR A 130 4.19 0.27 -18.88
N GLY A 131 4.56 0.40 -17.59
CA GLY A 131 5.93 0.24 -17.10
C GLY A 131 6.16 -1.05 -16.31
N LEU A 132 7.42 -1.25 -15.92
CA LEU A 132 7.83 -2.32 -15.03
C LEU A 132 7.27 -2.07 -13.62
N ILE A 133 6.71 -3.12 -12.98
CA ILE A 133 6.42 -3.11 -11.55
C ILE A 133 7.71 -3.47 -10.80
N SER A 134 8.06 -2.68 -9.81
CA SER A 134 9.21 -2.91 -8.94
C SER A 134 8.85 -2.68 -7.48
N HIS A 135 9.57 -3.34 -6.58
CA HIS A 135 9.42 -3.17 -5.15
C HIS A 135 10.29 -2.03 -4.64
N VAL A 136 9.78 -1.22 -3.72
CA VAL A 136 10.55 -0.19 -3.01
C VAL A 136 10.38 -0.39 -1.51
N GLY A 137 11.43 -0.83 -0.85
CA GLY A 137 11.50 -0.90 0.61
C GLY A 137 11.94 0.44 1.18
N ILE A 138 11.30 0.87 2.27
CA ILE A 138 11.67 2.08 3.00
C ILE A 138 12.17 1.67 4.37
N LEU A 139 13.41 2.02 4.68
CA LEU A 139 14.12 1.56 5.86
C LEU A 139 14.58 2.73 6.73
N LYS A 140 14.36 2.65 8.04
CA LYS A 140 15.05 3.46 9.03
C LYS A 140 16.19 2.63 9.59
N VAL A 141 17.41 3.05 9.31
CA VAL A 141 18.63 2.37 9.77
C VAL A 141 19.14 3.07 11.02
N SER A 142 19.45 2.27 12.06
CA SER A 142 20.02 2.80 13.30
C SER A 142 21.33 3.53 13.03
N GLY A 143 21.52 4.69 13.67
CA GLY A 143 22.70 5.54 13.47
C GLY A 143 22.61 6.49 12.27
N PHE A 144 21.51 6.52 11.55
CA PHE A 144 21.27 7.47 10.45
C PHE A 144 20.00 8.30 10.66
N ASP A 145 20.08 9.61 10.47
CA ASP A 145 18.95 10.53 10.62
C ASP A 145 18.17 10.72 9.31
N ARG A 146 18.02 9.64 8.54
CA ARG A 146 17.29 9.65 7.26
C ARG A 146 16.69 8.29 6.97
N LEU A 147 15.71 8.26 6.06
CA LEU A 147 15.19 7.03 5.47
C LEU A 147 16.05 6.60 4.27
N PHE A 148 16.14 5.28 4.09
CA PHE A 148 16.75 4.66 2.93
C PHE A 148 15.67 4.01 2.07
N PHE A 149 15.82 4.11 0.76
CA PHE A 149 14.93 3.51 -0.22
C PHE A 149 15.71 2.42 -0.95
N VAL A 150 15.29 1.18 -0.79
CA VAL A 150 15.95 0.00 -1.42
C VAL A 150 15.04 -0.54 -2.51
N SER A 151 15.57 -0.67 -3.72
CA SER A 151 14.86 -1.19 -4.89
C SER A 151 15.84 -1.86 -5.85
N ASP A 152 15.53 -2.91 -6.57
CA ASP A 152 14.40 -3.82 -6.45
C ASP A 152 14.86 -5.07 -5.70
N SER A 153 14.30 -5.33 -4.54
CA SER A 153 14.80 -6.43 -3.70
C SER A 153 13.95 -7.71 -3.81
N ALA A 154 12.85 -7.70 -4.56
CA ALA A 154 11.89 -8.80 -4.47
C ALA A 154 11.18 -9.19 -5.78
N MET A 155 11.29 -8.42 -6.85
CA MET A 155 10.45 -8.64 -8.03
C MET A 155 11.22 -8.97 -9.31
N THR A 156 12.44 -8.46 -9.47
CA THR A 156 13.23 -8.66 -10.69
C THR A 156 14.56 -9.32 -10.36
N ILE A 157 14.78 -10.56 -10.82
CA ILE A 157 15.97 -11.33 -10.46
C ILE A 157 17.22 -10.84 -11.21
N ALA A 158 17.11 -10.55 -12.51
CA ALA A 158 18.23 -10.13 -13.37
C ALA A 158 17.78 -9.02 -14.32
N PRO A 159 17.68 -7.76 -13.83
CA PRO A 159 17.21 -6.65 -14.66
C PRO A 159 18.24 -6.28 -15.75
N ASP A 160 17.77 -6.12 -16.98
CA ASP A 160 18.53 -5.49 -18.05
C ASP A 160 18.63 -3.96 -17.85
N LEU A 161 19.31 -3.25 -18.75
CA LEU A 161 19.50 -1.80 -18.65
C LEU A 161 18.16 -1.04 -18.59
N LYS A 162 17.19 -1.45 -19.40
CA LYS A 162 15.86 -0.82 -19.43
C LYS A 162 15.11 -1.04 -18.13
N ALA A 163 15.10 -2.27 -17.64
CA ALA A 163 14.49 -2.62 -16.36
C ALA A 163 15.14 -1.86 -15.19
N LYS A 164 16.49 -1.77 -15.15
CA LYS A 164 17.20 -0.96 -14.14
C LYS A 164 16.78 0.51 -14.18
N ALA A 165 16.65 1.10 -15.36
CA ALA A 165 16.19 2.48 -15.50
C ALA A 165 14.76 2.67 -15.00
N ASP A 166 13.86 1.71 -15.24
CA ASP A 166 12.48 1.77 -14.75
C ASP A 166 12.41 1.58 -13.22
N ILE A 167 13.21 0.68 -12.65
CA ILE A 167 13.37 0.49 -11.20
C ILE A 167 13.81 1.81 -10.54
N ILE A 168 14.83 2.46 -11.07
CA ILE A 168 15.32 3.76 -10.56
C ILE A 168 14.21 4.82 -10.64
N ARG A 169 13.51 4.93 -11.77
CA ARG A 169 12.41 5.88 -11.91
C ARG A 169 11.29 5.65 -10.90
N ASN A 170 10.94 4.40 -10.62
CA ASN A 170 9.94 4.04 -9.62
C ASN A 170 10.39 4.42 -8.21
N ALA A 171 11.63 4.09 -7.83
CA ALA A 171 12.20 4.45 -6.54
C ALA A 171 12.29 5.98 -6.35
N VAL A 172 12.70 6.71 -7.38
CA VAL A 172 12.73 8.18 -7.36
C VAL A 172 11.35 8.79 -7.18
N LYS A 173 10.30 8.23 -7.80
CA LYS A 173 8.91 8.67 -7.57
C LYS A 173 8.50 8.53 -6.11
N VAL A 174 8.81 7.38 -5.49
CA VAL A 174 8.53 7.13 -4.08
C VAL A 174 9.31 8.13 -3.20
N ALA A 175 10.61 8.28 -3.40
CA ALA A 175 11.44 9.20 -2.64
C ALA A 175 10.94 10.66 -2.72
N ARG A 176 10.49 11.08 -3.90
CA ARG A 176 9.88 12.42 -4.08
C ARG A 176 8.56 12.59 -3.34
N ALA A 177 7.75 11.55 -3.23
CA ALA A 177 6.53 11.58 -2.42
C ALA A 177 6.84 11.77 -0.92
N PHE A 178 8.04 11.40 -0.48
CA PHE A 178 8.58 11.67 0.86
C PHE A 178 9.26 13.05 0.98
N GLY A 179 9.21 13.88 -0.04
CA GLY A 179 9.78 15.25 -0.03
C GLY A 179 11.26 15.32 -0.41
N LEU A 180 11.84 14.23 -0.95
CA LEU A 180 13.21 14.23 -1.48
C LEU A 180 13.21 14.67 -2.94
N ASP A 181 13.40 15.96 -3.22
CA ASP A 181 13.36 16.49 -4.59
C ASP A 181 14.46 15.91 -5.49
N GLN A 182 15.66 15.71 -4.94
CA GLN A 182 16.84 15.20 -5.63
C GLN A 182 17.43 14.00 -4.90
N PRO A 183 16.77 12.82 -4.97
CA PRO A 183 17.30 11.62 -4.32
C PRO A 183 18.60 11.19 -4.99
N LYS A 184 19.62 10.87 -4.18
CA LYS A 184 20.87 10.28 -4.66
C LYS A 184 20.67 8.78 -4.86
N VAL A 185 21.13 8.26 -5.99
CA VAL A 185 21.04 6.84 -6.36
C VAL A 185 22.47 6.29 -6.45
N ALA A 186 22.69 5.12 -5.83
CA ALA A 186 23.96 4.39 -5.86
C ALA A 186 23.75 2.94 -6.33
#